data_a298f0ede5222a4f666daf2d7e6e82e9
#
_entry.id   a298f0ede5222a4f666daf2d7e6e82e9
#
_cell.length_a   1.000
_cell.length_b   1.000
_cell.length_c   1.000
_cell.angle_alpha   90.00
_cell.angle_beta   90.00
_cell.angle_gamma   90.00
#
_symmetry.space_group_name_H-M   'P 1'
#
loop_
_entity.id
_entity.type
_entity.pdbx_description
1 polymer ?
#
loop_
_entity_poly.entity_id
_entity_poly.type
_entity_poly.pdbx_seq_one_letter_code
_entity_poly.pdbx_strand_id
1 'polypeptide(L)'
;YFKFAKKKTMKLNLDVKVASKQEWIEAVMADFDSFLKDHADCERKASSMAMSLVAKYPNRVEIIPDLIDTGIEELEHFQQVYELMQKRGLQLNHSIGGDLYVQALVKKCHSGQTERFLDRLLIASVVETRGAERFRLVSESLDDPELKRFYKILWASEAKHGHIFVKMALNYFEEKAVYDRL
;
A
#
# COMPACT_ATOMS: atom_id res chain seq x y z
N TYR A 1 8.53 -20.24 36.14
CA TYR A 1 8.93 -18.89 35.64
C TYR A 1 9.54 -19.05 34.25
N PHE A 2 8.73 -18.93 33.20
CA PHE A 2 9.24 -18.83 31.83
C PHE A 2 9.63 -17.38 31.59
N LYS A 3 10.94 -17.10 31.48
CA LYS A 3 11.44 -15.82 30.98
C LYS A 3 11.13 -15.74 29.48
N PHE A 4 10.14 -14.95 29.08
CA PHE A 4 9.99 -14.51 27.72
C PHE A 4 11.21 -13.62 27.39
N ALA A 5 12.15 -14.15 26.62
CA ALA A 5 13.20 -13.33 26.02
C ALA A 5 12.52 -12.30 25.12
N LYS A 6 12.65 -11.01 25.42
CA LYS A 6 12.26 -9.93 24.50
C LYS A 6 13.05 -10.13 23.19
N LYS A 7 12.42 -10.67 22.15
CA LYS A 7 12.98 -10.68 20.80
C LYS A 7 13.29 -9.22 20.45
N LYS A 8 14.56 -8.92 20.21
CA LYS A 8 15.02 -7.61 19.75
C LYS A 8 14.40 -7.41 18.38
N THR A 9 13.29 -6.65 18.28
CA THR A 9 12.67 -6.30 17.02
C THR A 9 13.68 -5.52 16.20
N MET A 10 14.20 -6.11 15.15
CA MET A 10 15.02 -5.41 14.17
C MET A 10 14.14 -4.30 13.56
N LYS A 11 14.61 -3.05 13.61
CA LYS A 11 13.89 -1.92 13.03
C LYS A 11 13.98 -2.07 11.52
N LEU A 12 12.92 -2.56 10.91
CA LEU A 12 12.85 -2.76 9.48
C LEU A 12 12.83 -1.39 8.80
N ASN A 13 13.79 -1.14 7.92
CA ASN A 13 13.72 -0.03 6.98
C ASN A 13 13.09 -0.53 5.69
N LEU A 14 11.83 -0.15 5.45
CA LEU A 14 11.08 -0.47 4.24
C LEU A 14 11.21 0.62 3.16
N ASP A 15 12.19 1.51 3.27
CA ASP A 15 12.39 2.53 2.25
C ASP A 15 12.61 1.90 0.87
N VAL A 16 11.98 2.49 -0.13
CA VAL A 16 12.16 2.03 -1.51
C VAL A 16 13.62 2.13 -1.94
N LYS A 17 14.17 1.04 -2.48
CA LYS A 17 15.58 0.99 -2.94
C LYS A 17 15.83 1.89 -4.17
N VAL A 18 14.79 2.13 -4.97
CA VAL A 18 14.85 2.98 -6.16
C VAL A 18 13.77 4.04 -6.02
N ALA A 19 14.17 5.29 -5.80
CA ALA A 19 13.25 6.41 -5.68
C ALA A 19 12.47 6.65 -6.99
N SER A 20 11.27 7.24 -6.87
CA SER A 20 10.54 7.76 -8.02
C SER A 20 11.35 8.87 -8.68
N LYS A 21 11.34 8.89 -10.02
CA LYS A 21 12.09 9.88 -10.79
C LYS A 21 11.43 11.26 -10.69
N GLN A 22 12.22 12.31 -10.90
CA GLN A 22 11.75 13.68 -10.89
C GLN A 22 10.64 13.89 -11.94
N GLU A 23 10.77 13.27 -13.11
CA GLU A 23 9.79 13.37 -14.19
C GLU A 23 8.42 12.82 -13.80
N TRP A 24 8.36 11.89 -12.84
CA TRP A 24 7.09 11.38 -12.34
C TRP A 24 6.31 12.47 -11.60
N ILE A 25 6.93 13.18 -10.65
CA ILE A 25 6.25 14.24 -9.90
C ILE A 25 5.91 15.44 -10.80
N GLU A 26 6.77 15.77 -11.77
CA GLU A 26 6.49 16.81 -12.77
C GLU A 26 5.25 16.47 -13.59
N ALA A 27 5.09 15.22 -14.03
CA ALA A 27 3.90 14.76 -14.74
C ALA A 27 2.64 14.82 -13.86
N VAL A 28 2.75 14.45 -12.56
CA VAL A 28 1.64 14.54 -11.60
C VAL A 28 1.22 16.01 -11.41
N MET A 29 2.18 16.93 -11.24
CA MET A 29 1.86 18.35 -11.04
C MET A 29 1.31 19.00 -12.32
N ALA A 30 1.70 18.53 -13.50
CA ALA A 30 1.17 19.00 -14.78
C ALA A 30 -0.30 18.58 -15.04
N ASP A 31 -0.73 17.43 -14.51
CA ASP A 31 -2.10 16.93 -14.66
C ASP A 31 -2.56 16.26 -13.35
N PHE A 32 -2.80 17.10 -12.35
CA PHE A 32 -3.20 16.66 -11.02
C PHE A 32 -4.60 16.01 -11.00
N ASP A 33 -5.49 16.39 -11.92
CA ASP A 33 -6.83 15.81 -12.03
C ASP A 33 -6.80 14.35 -12.53
N SER A 34 -5.92 14.04 -13.48
CA SER A 34 -5.67 12.66 -13.89
C SER A 34 -5.03 11.82 -12.78
N PHE A 35 -4.10 12.43 -12.02
CA PHE A 35 -3.52 11.77 -10.85
C PHE A 35 -4.57 11.45 -9.79
N LEU A 36 -5.51 12.37 -9.49
CA LEU A 36 -6.60 12.10 -8.53
C LEU A 36 -7.50 10.93 -8.95
N LYS A 37 -7.79 10.80 -10.24
CA LYS A 37 -8.57 9.67 -10.77
C LYS A 37 -7.84 8.35 -10.61
N ASP A 38 -6.54 8.32 -10.93
CA ASP A 38 -5.69 7.14 -10.74
C ASP A 38 -5.55 6.79 -9.25
N HIS A 39 -5.39 7.79 -8.40
CA HIS A 39 -5.34 7.63 -6.94
C HIS A 39 -6.64 6.97 -6.42
N ALA A 40 -7.81 7.50 -6.79
CA ALA A 40 -9.09 6.88 -6.41
C ALA A 40 -9.22 5.42 -6.90
N ASP A 41 -8.67 5.10 -8.07
CA ASP A 41 -8.62 3.72 -8.57
C ASP A 41 -7.68 2.85 -7.74
N CYS A 42 -6.56 3.39 -7.25
CA CYS A 42 -5.60 2.67 -6.41
C CYS A 42 -6.21 2.32 -5.04
N GLU A 43 -6.87 3.27 -4.36
CA GLU A 43 -7.51 3.04 -3.06
C GLU A 43 -8.60 1.95 -3.13
N ARG A 44 -9.45 2.00 -4.19
CA ARG A 44 -10.45 0.94 -4.41
C ARG A 44 -9.83 -0.44 -4.61
N LYS A 45 -8.68 -0.51 -5.32
CA LYS A 45 -7.95 -1.77 -5.52
C LYS A 45 -7.31 -2.25 -4.22
N ALA A 46 -6.75 -1.36 -3.40
CA ALA A 46 -6.11 -1.67 -2.13
C ALA A 46 -7.13 -2.28 -1.15
N SER A 47 -8.29 -1.64 -0.96
CA SER A 47 -9.38 -2.19 -0.15
C SER A 47 -9.84 -3.56 -0.66
N SER A 48 -10.06 -3.71 -1.97
CA SER A 48 -10.45 -4.98 -2.59
C SER A 48 -9.38 -6.07 -2.42
N MET A 49 -8.10 -5.70 -2.46
CA MET A 49 -6.97 -6.61 -2.28
C MET A 49 -6.94 -7.16 -0.85
N ALA A 50 -7.11 -6.32 0.17
CA ALA A 50 -7.20 -6.75 1.56
C ALA A 50 -8.32 -7.77 1.76
N MET A 51 -9.53 -7.49 1.25
CA MET A 51 -10.66 -8.43 1.32
C MET A 51 -10.45 -9.70 0.49
N SER A 52 -9.73 -9.62 -0.64
CA SER A 52 -9.33 -10.80 -1.42
C SER A 52 -8.37 -11.72 -0.65
N LEU A 53 -7.49 -11.17 0.19
CA LEU A 53 -6.62 -11.97 1.07
C LEU A 53 -7.43 -12.70 2.13
N VAL A 54 -8.41 -12.03 2.78
CA VAL A 54 -9.35 -12.68 3.72
C VAL A 54 -10.07 -13.85 3.03
N ALA A 55 -10.62 -13.63 1.83
CA ALA A 55 -11.36 -14.65 1.11
C ALA A 55 -10.50 -15.84 0.69
N LYS A 56 -9.25 -15.61 0.29
CA LYS A 56 -8.33 -16.66 -0.19
C LYS A 56 -7.66 -17.44 0.93
N TYR A 57 -7.47 -16.82 2.10
CA TYR A 57 -6.72 -17.39 3.22
C TYR A 57 -7.53 -17.33 4.54
N PRO A 58 -8.78 -17.82 4.55
CA PRO A 58 -9.66 -17.69 5.73
C PRO A 58 -9.15 -18.45 6.97
N ASN A 59 -8.21 -19.36 6.77
CA ASN A 59 -7.56 -20.13 7.84
C ASN A 59 -6.35 -19.39 8.47
N ARG A 60 -5.99 -18.21 7.98
CA ARG A 60 -4.91 -17.39 8.52
C ARG A 60 -5.48 -16.39 9.54
N VAL A 61 -6.06 -16.93 10.62
CA VAL A 61 -6.88 -16.16 11.58
C VAL A 61 -6.14 -15.03 12.28
N GLU A 62 -4.81 -15.15 12.44
CA GLU A 62 -3.98 -14.15 13.12
C GLU A 62 -3.90 -12.82 12.39
N ILE A 63 -4.12 -12.83 11.07
CA ILE A 63 -4.03 -11.62 10.24
C ILE A 63 -5.38 -11.09 9.76
N ILE A 64 -6.48 -11.83 9.99
CA ILE A 64 -7.81 -11.40 9.55
C ILE A 64 -8.19 -10.02 10.12
N PRO A 65 -8.01 -9.74 11.43
CA PRO A 65 -8.31 -8.41 11.97
C PRO A 65 -7.51 -7.29 11.28
N ASP A 66 -6.20 -7.45 11.15
CA ASP A 66 -5.33 -6.47 10.52
C ASP A 66 -5.71 -6.25 9.02
N LEU A 67 -6.17 -7.30 8.31
CA LEU A 67 -6.65 -7.20 6.91
C LEU A 67 -7.99 -6.46 6.81
N ILE A 68 -8.91 -6.69 7.76
CA ILE A 68 -10.19 -5.98 7.81
C ILE A 68 -9.95 -4.50 8.08
N ASP A 69 -9.13 -4.18 9.09
CA ASP A 69 -8.80 -2.80 9.44
C ASP A 69 -8.14 -2.08 8.26
N THR A 70 -7.16 -2.71 7.61
CA THR A 70 -6.55 -2.15 6.38
C THR A 70 -7.59 -1.92 5.29
N GLY A 71 -8.47 -2.90 5.02
CA GLY A 71 -9.50 -2.75 3.99
C GLY A 71 -10.49 -1.61 4.26
N ILE A 72 -10.78 -1.33 5.54
CA ILE A 72 -11.61 -0.19 5.97
C ILE A 72 -10.84 1.12 5.80
N GLU A 73 -9.58 1.20 6.27
CA GLU A 73 -8.74 2.40 6.13
C GLU A 73 -8.59 2.78 4.64
N GLU A 74 -8.36 1.82 3.73
CA GLU A 74 -8.30 2.06 2.28
C GLU A 74 -9.62 2.54 1.69
N LEU A 75 -10.75 2.05 2.19
CA LEU A 75 -12.07 2.52 1.76
C LEU A 75 -12.34 3.96 2.24
N GLU A 76 -11.86 4.32 3.42
CA GLU A 76 -11.92 5.69 3.94
C GLU A 76 -11.02 6.64 3.13
N HIS A 77 -9.81 6.19 2.74
CA HIS A 77 -8.95 6.94 1.81
C HIS A 77 -9.65 7.18 0.48
N PHE A 78 -10.25 6.12 -0.11
CA PHE A 78 -11.04 6.26 -1.32
C PHE A 78 -12.16 7.29 -1.17
N GLN A 79 -12.91 7.27 -0.06
CA GLN A 79 -13.97 8.24 0.19
C GLN A 79 -13.42 9.67 0.21
N GLN A 80 -12.32 9.91 0.90
CA GLN A 80 -11.69 11.24 1.00
C GLN A 80 -11.21 11.73 -0.38
N VAL A 81 -10.58 10.87 -1.18
CA VAL A 81 -10.15 11.20 -2.55
C VAL A 81 -11.37 11.49 -3.43
N TYR A 82 -12.42 10.70 -3.32
CA TYR A 82 -13.65 10.91 -4.08
C TYR A 82 -14.34 12.24 -3.73
N GLU A 83 -14.39 12.63 -2.46
CA GLU A 83 -14.90 13.93 -2.03
C GLU A 83 -14.07 15.09 -2.62
N LEU A 84 -12.75 14.93 -2.68
CA LEU A 84 -11.86 15.89 -3.34
C LEU A 84 -12.13 15.96 -4.85
N MET A 85 -12.33 14.83 -5.51
CA MET A 85 -12.74 14.78 -6.93
C MET A 85 -14.06 15.50 -7.17
N GLN A 86 -15.08 15.27 -6.30
CA GLN A 86 -16.38 15.94 -6.43
C GLN A 86 -16.26 17.47 -6.32
N LYS A 87 -15.46 18.00 -5.38
CA LYS A 87 -15.19 19.44 -5.26
C LYS A 87 -14.57 20.03 -6.52
N ARG A 88 -13.85 19.22 -7.30
CA ARG A 88 -13.22 19.61 -8.57
C ARG A 88 -14.07 19.30 -9.81
N GLY A 89 -15.28 18.77 -9.64
CA GLY A 89 -16.15 18.37 -10.74
C GLY A 89 -15.68 17.16 -11.54
N LEU A 90 -14.81 16.33 -10.94
CA LEU A 90 -14.24 15.15 -11.59
C LEU A 90 -15.13 13.92 -11.37
N GLN A 91 -15.12 13.03 -12.35
CA GLN A 91 -15.79 11.73 -12.28
C GLN A 91 -14.76 10.59 -12.24
N LEU A 92 -15.15 9.48 -11.62
CA LEU A 92 -14.35 8.25 -11.64
C LEU A 92 -14.15 7.74 -13.07
N ASN A 93 -13.06 7.04 -13.29
CA ASN A 93 -12.83 6.33 -14.55
C ASN A 93 -13.92 5.28 -14.78
N HIS A 94 -14.38 5.13 -16.03
CA HIS A 94 -15.38 4.12 -16.40
C HIS A 94 -14.89 2.68 -16.18
N SER A 95 -13.59 2.48 -16.28
CA SER A 95 -12.95 1.18 -16.02
C SER A 95 -11.66 1.39 -15.21
N ILE A 96 -11.45 0.50 -14.26
CA ILE A 96 -10.20 0.48 -13.50
C ILE A 96 -9.14 -0.20 -14.35
N GLY A 97 -8.15 0.57 -14.81
CA GLY A 97 -7.01 0.05 -15.56
C GLY A 97 -6.14 -0.90 -14.72
N GLY A 98 -5.43 -1.80 -15.39
CA GLY A 98 -4.42 -2.62 -14.74
C GLY A 98 -3.16 -1.79 -14.46
N ASP A 99 -2.65 -1.84 -13.23
CA ASP A 99 -1.36 -1.25 -12.88
C ASP A 99 -0.21 -2.14 -13.40
N LEU A 100 0.55 -1.63 -14.35
CA LEU A 100 1.67 -2.36 -14.98
C LEU A 100 2.79 -2.68 -13.96
N TYR A 101 3.00 -1.80 -12.98
CA TYR A 101 3.99 -2.04 -11.92
C TYR A 101 3.56 -3.22 -11.03
N VAL A 102 2.32 -3.22 -10.55
CA VAL A 102 1.78 -4.32 -9.74
C VAL A 102 1.73 -5.62 -10.55
N GLN A 103 1.34 -5.57 -11.84
CA GLN A 103 1.37 -6.74 -12.72
C GLN A 103 2.78 -7.32 -12.87
N ALA A 104 3.81 -6.47 -12.99
CA ALA A 104 5.20 -6.91 -13.08
C ALA A 104 5.66 -7.61 -11.78
N LEU A 105 5.25 -7.11 -10.61
CA LEU A 105 5.51 -7.75 -9.32
C LEU A 105 4.79 -9.09 -9.20
N VAL A 106 3.51 -9.15 -9.55
CA VAL A 106 2.70 -10.38 -9.48
C VAL A 106 3.26 -11.50 -10.39
N LYS A 107 3.83 -11.15 -11.54
CA LYS A 107 4.51 -12.13 -12.43
C LYS A 107 5.73 -12.78 -11.78
N LYS A 108 6.28 -12.19 -10.73
CA LYS A 108 7.43 -12.72 -9.97
C LYS A 108 7.02 -13.63 -8.80
N CYS A 109 5.71 -13.78 -8.54
CA CYS A 109 5.22 -14.68 -7.51
C CYS A 109 5.53 -16.13 -7.82
N HIS A 110 5.86 -16.89 -6.78
CA HIS A 110 5.93 -18.34 -6.86
C HIS A 110 4.57 -18.96 -7.20
N SER A 111 4.59 -20.18 -7.73
CA SER A 111 3.39 -20.97 -8.02
C SER A 111 2.89 -21.75 -6.79
N GLY A 112 3.78 -22.13 -5.86
CA GLY A 112 3.44 -22.85 -4.63
C GLY A 112 2.51 -22.03 -3.74
N GLN A 113 1.54 -22.69 -3.10
CA GLN A 113 0.51 -22.00 -2.32
C GLN A 113 1.07 -21.19 -1.14
N THR A 114 2.04 -21.77 -0.43
CA THR A 114 2.67 -21.15 0.75
C THR A 114 3.57 -19.99 0.36
N GLU A 115 4.45 -20.20 -0.62
CA GLU A 115 5.35 -19.17 -1.13
C GLU A 115 4.59 -18.02 -1.78
N ARG A 116 3.51 -18.35 -2.51
CA ARG A 116 2.63 -17.35 -3.12
C ARG A 116 1.89 -16.52 -2.08
N PHE A 117 1.53 -17.09 -0.93
CA PHE A 117 0.95 -16.34 0.18
C PHE A 117 1.95 -15.30 0.72
N LEU A 118 3.20 -15.71 0.98
CA LEU A 118 4.27 -14.79 1.34
C LEU A 118 4.44 -13.67 0.30
N ASP A 119 4.58 -14.05 -0.97
CA ASP A 119 4.76 -13.09 -2.07
C ASP A 119 3.62 -12.05 -2.12
N ARG A 120 2.37 -12.47 -1.89
CA ARG A 120 1.23 -11.57 -1.90
C ARG A 120 1.27 -10.54 -0.78
N LEU A 121 1.68 -10.93 0.43
CA LEU A 121 1.86 -10.01 1.55
C LEU A 121 3.02 -9.04 1.28
N LEU A 122 4.14 -9.53 0.74
CA LEU A 122 5.30 -8.69 0.45
C LEU A 122 5.06 -7.74 -0.73
N ILE A 123 4.31 -8.16 -1.76
CA ILE A 123 3.89 -7.26 -2.85
C ILE A 123 3.00 -6.14 -2.28
N ALA A 124 2.04 -6.46 -1.41
CA ALA A 124 1.24 -5.43 -0.75
C ALA A 124 2.14 -4.44 0.01
N SER A 125 3.06 -4.93 0.84
CA SER A 125 4.03 -4.08 1.54
C SER A 125 4.83 -3.17 0.60
N VAL A 126 5.33 -3.70 -0.52
CA VAL A 126 6.11 -2.93 -1.51
C VAL A 126 5.25 -1.87 -2.18
N VAL A 127 3.98 -2.18 -2.51
CA VAL A 127 3.05 -1.24 -3.14
C VAL A 127 2.73 -0.09 -2.19
N GLU A 128 2.37 -0.38 -0.93
CA GLU A 128 2.10 0.62 0.10
C GLU A 128 3.32 1.51 0.38
N THR A 129 4.51 0.90 0.50
CA THR A 129 5.76 1.65 0.67
C THR A 129 6.05 2.58 -0.51
N ARG A 130 5.73 2.15 -1.74
CA ARG A 130 5.83 2.98 -2.94
C ARG A 130 4.78 4.10 -2.93
N GLY A 131 3.55 3.81 -2.51
CA GLY A 131 2.49 4.79 -2.29
C GLY A 131 2.93 5.87 -1.31
N ALA A 132 3.44 5.47 -0.15
CA ALA A 132 3.98 6.37 0.86
C ALA A 132 5.07 7.32 0.31
N GLU A 133 6.05 6.79 -0.43
CA GLU A 133 7.09 7.61 -1.06
C GLU A 133 6.50 8.63 -2.04
N ARG A 134 5.56 8.21 -2.87
CA ARG A 134 4.90 9.05 -3.87
C ARG A 134 4.02 10.13 -3.22
N PHE A 135 3.23 9.80 -2.20
CA PHE A 135 2.43 10.79 -1.48
C PHE A 135 3.28 11.81 -0.72
N ARG A 136 4.46 11.40 -0.24
CA ARG A 136 5.45 12.35 0.30
C ARG A 136 5.88 13.36 -0.77
N LEU A 137 6.28 12.89 -1.95
CA LEU A 137 6.70 13.75 -3.06
C LEU A 137 5.57 14.71 -3.49
N VAL A 138 4.33 14.20 -3.58
CA VAL A 138 3.15 15.03 -3.89
C VAL A 138 2.94 16.09 -2.81
N SER A 139 2.96 15.70 -1.53
CA SER A 139 2.82 16.63 -0.41
C SER A 139 3.89 17.73 -0.43
N GLU A 140 5.14 17.38 -0.74
CA GLU A 140 6.25 18.34 -0.80
C GLU A 140 6.14 19.32 -1.98
N SER A 141 5.50 18.91 -3.08
CA SER A 141 5.39 19.68 -4.33
C SER A 141 4.12 20.53 -4.45
N LEU A 142 3.13 20.33 -3.57
CA LEU A 142 1.88 21.10 -3.58
C LEU A 142 2.07 22.47 -2.90
N ASP A 143 1.47 23.53 -3.47
CA ASP A 143 1.40 24.86 -2.87
C ASP A 143 0.18 25.01 -1.96
N ASP A 144 -0.96 24.36 -2.29
CA ASP A 144 -2.20 24.39 -1.52
C ASP A 144 -2.00 23.72 -0.15
N PRO A 145 -2.16 24.45 0.97
CA PRO A 145 -1.88 23.93 2.31
C PRO A 145 -2.86 22.82 2.75
N GLU A 146 -4.11 22.79 2.24
CA GLU A 146 -5.08 21.75 2.58
C GLU A 146 -4.70 20.43 1.85
N LEU A 147 -4.41 20.49 0.56
CA LEU A 147 -3.95 19.35 -0.21
C LEU A 147 -2.61 18.82 0.31
N LYS A 148 -1.68 19.72 0.64
CA LYS A 148 -0.40 19.36 1.25
C LYS A 148 -0.58 18.57 2.54
N ARG A 149 -1.48 19.04 3.43
CA ARG A 149 -1.80 18.35 4.67
C ARG A 149 -2.47 17.00 4.41
N PHE A 150 -3.38 16.94 3.45
CA PHE A 150 -4.08 15.72 3.06
C PHE A 150 -3.09 14.63 2.63
N TYR A 151 -2.21 14.91 1.68
CA TYR A 151 -1.19 13.95 1.22
C TYR A 151 -0.14 13.61 2.29
N LYS A 152 0.13 14.51 3.22
CA LYS A 152 1.00 14.21 4.36
C LYS A 152 0.38 13.18 5.32
N ILE A 153 -0.94 13.21 5.51
CA ILE A 153 -1.67 12.23 6.33
C ILE A 153 -1.68 10.88 5.63
N LEU A 154 -2.02 10.85 4.33
CA LEU A 154 -2.00 9.63 3.53
C LEU A 154 -0.61 8.98 3.50
N TRP A 155 0.43 9.77 3.29
CA TRP A 155 1.80 9.26 3.35
C TRP A 155 2.09 8.51 4.66
N ALA A 156 1.68 9.05 5.79
CA ALA A 156 1.90 8.40 7.09
C ALA A 156 1.08 7.10 7.23
N SER A 157 -0.13 7.05 6.68
CA SER A 157 -0.98 5.86 6.66
C SER A 157 -0.37 4.76 5.79
N GLU A 158 0.03 5.05 4.56
CA GLU A 158 0.63 4.08 3.64
C GLU A 158 1.94 3.50 4.19
N ALA A 159 2.77 4.34 4.82
CA ALA A 159 3.98 3.87 5.48
C ALA A 159 3.67 2.87 6.62
N LYS A 160 2.57 3.05 7.35
CA LYS A 160 2.07 2.12 8.37
C LYS A 160 1.60 0.80 7.72
N HIS A 161 0.82 0.88 6.61
CA HIS A 161 0.33 -0.29 5.89
C HIS A 161 1.47 -1.15 5.37
N GLY A 162 2.50 -0.56 4.78
CA GLY A 162 3.70 -1.29 4.36
C GLY A 162 4.30 -2.15 5.48
N HIS A 163 4.38 -1.64 6.71
CA HIS A 163 4.88 -2.38 7.86
C HIS A 163 3.90 -3.46 8.36
N ILE A 164 2.60 -3.20 8.29
CA ILE A 164 1.57 -4.16 8.73
C ILE A 164 1.66 -5.45 7.89
N PHE A 165 1.81 -5.36 6.57
CA PHE A 165 1.92 -6.53 5.70
C PHE A 165 3.17 -7.38 5.98
N VAL A 166 4.31 -6.75 6.30
CA VAL A 166 5.51 -7.49 6.75
C VAL A 166 5.25 -8.16 8.11
N LYS A 167 4.62 -7.46 9.06
CA LYS A 167 4.23 -8.05 10.36
C LYS A 167 3.30 -9.25 10.17
N MET A 168 2.34 -9.17 9.24
CA MET A 168 1.47 -10.30 8.89
C MET A 168 2.28 -11.51 8.39
N ALA A 169 3.27 -11.28 7.53
CA ALA A 169 4.14 -12.34 7.01
C ALA A 169 4.94 -13.02 8.14
N LEU A 170 5.43 -12.25 9.10
CA LEU A 170 6.21 -12.75 10.25
C LEU A 170 5.40 -13.62 11.23
N ASN A 171 4.06 -13.67 11.13
CA ASN A 171 3.26 -14.64 11.88
C ASN A 171 3.42 -16.08 11.37
N TYR A 172 3.83 -16.25 10.09
CA TYR A 172 3.82 -17.56 9.41
C TYR A 172 5.17 -17.98 8.85
N PHE A 173 6.11 -17.04 8.71
CA PHE A 173 7.41 -17.28 8.08
C PHE A 173 8.54 -16.82 8.98
N GLU A 174 9.66 -17.53 8.87
CA GLU A 174 10.90 -17.12 9.55
C GLU A 174 11.37 -15.77 9.05
N GLU A 175 11.87 -14.95 9.95
CA GLU A 175 12.33 -13.57 9.68
C GLU A 175 13.29 -13.51 8.49
N LYS A 176 14.25 -14.46 8.44
CA LYS A 176 15.19 -14.55 7.33
C LYS A 176 14.51 -14.76 5.98
N ALA A 177 13.52 -15.65 5.90
CA ALA A 177 12.80 -15.92 4.66
C ALA A 177 11.99 -14.69 4.17
N VAL A 178 11.41 -13.94 5.10
CA VAL A 178 10.68 -12.69 4.79
C VAL A 178 11.62 -11.65 4.22
N TYR A 179 12.78 -11.43 4.84
CA TYR A 179 13.72 -10.39 4.43
C TYR A 179 14.53 -10.73 3.19
N ASP A 180 14.90 -11.98 2.99
CA ASP A 180 15.57 -12.42 1.77
C ASP A 180 14.66 -12.27 0.54
N ARG A 181 13.33 -12.31 0.76
CA ARG A 181 12.34 -12.23 -0.32
C ARG A 181 11.90 -10.80 -0.60
N LEU A 182 11.97 -9.89 0.37
CA LEU A 182 11.63 -8.47 0.27
C LEU A 182 12.73 -7.67 -0.47
#